data_f58185f51720edfd4809ccf0a224010a
#
_entry.id   f58185f51720edfd4809ccf0a224010a
#
_cell.length_a   1.000
_cell.length_b   1.000
_cell.length_c   1.000
_cell.angle_alpha   90.00
_cell.angle_beta   90.00
_cell.angle_gamma   90.00
#
_symmetry.space_group_name_H-M   'P 1'
#
loop_
_entity.id
_entity.type
_entity.pdbx_description
1 polymer ?
#
loop_
_entity_poly.entity_id
_entity_poly.type
_entity_poly.pdbx_seq_one_letter_code
_entity_poly.pdbx_strand_id
1 'polypeptide(L)'
;MEHALNPFDLDGDVKRMRRRKSEATAKGGQAFLRLLHLAESGDSGQAHTVARYIASSYNGQDFPYDLYDLRLVDVAISDDMLLCIDALRWGQSDLHSLVPDGDRRVRAVIDQWGIKWPEAQ
;
A
#
# COMPACT_ATOMS: atom_id res chain seq x y z
N MET A 1 -5.98 -22.13 6.27
CA MET A 1 -5.39 -22.84 7.39
C MET A 1 -3.98 -22.35 7.66
N GLU A 2 -3.71 -21.95 8.85
CA GLU A 2 -2.41 -21.44 9.24
C GLU A 2 -1.45 -22.55 9.60
N HIS A 3 -0.21 -22.44 9.17
CA HIS A 3 0.84 -23.38 9.54
C HIS A 3 1.65 -22.82 10.71
N ALA A 4 1.67 -23.53 11.79
CA ALA A 4 2.62 -23.25 12.85
C ALA A 4 4.03 -23.55 12.37
N LEU A 5 5.02 -22.78 12.79
CA LEU A 5 6.41 -23.07 12.49
C LEU A 5 6.82 -24.38 13.17
N ASN A 6 7.45 -25.25 12.40
CA ASN A 6 7.92 -26.53 12.90
C ASN A 6 9.32 -26.39 13.48
N PRO A 7 9.53 -26.59 14.79
CA PRO A 7 10.85 -26.42 15.41
C PRO A 7 11.90 -27.42 14.91
N PHE A 8 11.47 -28.50 14.24
CA PHE A 8 12.37 -29.48 13.69
C PHE A 8 12.64 -29.32 12.19
N ASP A 9 12.07 -28.27 11.56
CA ASP A 9 12.24 -27.98 10.13
C ASP A 9 12.42 -26.48 9.91
N LEU A 10 13.44 -25.92 10.55
CA LEU A 10 13.69 -24.49 10.50
C LEU A 10 14.05 -24.01 9.09
N ASP A 11 14.81 -24.81 8.31
CA ASP A 11 15.18 -24.44 6.94
C ASP A 11 13.95 -24.34 6.04
N GLY A 12 13.03 -25.32 6.15
CA GLY A 12 11.79 -25.32 5.40
C GLY A 12 10.89 -24.15 5.79
N ASP A 13 10.80 -23.84 7.10
CA ASP A 13 10.03 -22.72 7.59
C ASP A 13 10.59 -21.38 7.10
N VAL A 14 11.91 -21.21 7.14
CA VAL A 14 12.58 -20.01 6.64
C VAL A 14 12.30 -19.81 5.15
N LYS A 15 12.38 -20.88 4.36
CA LYS A 15 12.10 -20.83 2.92
C LYS A 15 10.64 -20.43 2.64
N ARG A 16 9.69 -20.99 3.41
CA ARG A 16 8.28 -20.63 3.28
C ARG A 16 8.05 -19.16 3.60
N MET A 17 8.67 -18.66 4.65
CA MET A 17 8.53 -17.24 5.03
C MET A 17 9.12 -16.30 3.98
N ARG A 18 10.28 -16.63 3.43
CA ARG A 18 10.87 -15.86 2.33
C ARG A 18 9.97 -15.83 1.12
N ARG A 19 9.36 -16.96 0.77
CA ARG A 19 8.44 -17.05 -0.36
C ARG A 19 7.21 -16.18 -0.13
N ARG A 20 6.62 -16.26 1.05
CA ARG A 20 5.47 -15.41 1.42
C ARG A 20 5.81 -13.93 1.31
N LYS A 21 6.96 -13.53 1.84
CA LYS A 21 7.44 -12.15 1.77
C LYS A 21 7.60 -11.70 0.33
N SER A 22 8.25 -12.50 -0.49
CA SER A 22 8.49 -12.17 -1.90
C SER A 22 7.18 -12.07 -2.68
N GLU A 23 6.26 -13.01 -2.49
CA GLU A 23 4.95 -12.99 -3.16
C GLU A 23 4.11 -11.80 -2.72
N ALA A 24 4.05 -11.53 -1.42
CA ALA A 24 3.30 -10.39 -0.89
C ALA A 24 3.85 -9.07 -1.42
N THR A 25 5.17 -8.94 -1.49
CA THR A 25 5.82 -7.73 -2.00
C THR A 25 5.50 -7.52 -3.48
N ALA A 26 5.57 -8.57 -4.29
CA ALA A 26 5.25 -8.48 -5.72
C ALA A 26 3.78 -8.12 -5.94
N LYS A 27 2.86 -8.78 -5.24
CA LYS A 27 1.42 -8.49 -5.35
C LYS A 27 1.08 -7.09 -4.85
N GLY A 28 1.70 -6.67 -3.76
CA GLY A 28 1.53 -5.33 -3.21
C GLY A 28 2.00 -4.25 -4.17
N GLY A 29 3.12 -4.46 -4.83
CA GLY A 29 3.63 -3.53 -5.84
C GLY A 29 2.68 -3.38 -7.01
N GLN A 30 2.13 -4.48 -7.51
CA GLN A 30 1.13 -4.45 -8.59
C GLN A 30 -0.15 -3.75 -8.14
N ALA A 31 -0.62 -4.04 -6.94
CA ALA A 31 -1.80 -3.40 -6.37
C ALA A 31 -1.58 -1.90 -6.19
N PHE A 32 -0.43 -1.51 -5.68
CA PHE A 32 -0.10 -0.09 -5.50
C PHE A 32 -0.08 0.65 -6.84
N LEU A 33 0.44 0.02 -7.88
CA LEU A 33 0.43 0.62 -9.22
C LEU A 33 -1.00 0.85 -9.71
N ARG A 34 -1.91 -0.11 -9.49
CA ARG A 34 -3.33 0.07 -9.87
C ARG A 34 -3.98 1.20 -9.09
N LEU A 35 -3.74 1.28 -7.78
CA LEU A 35 -4.26 2.37 -6.96
C LEU A 35 -3.70 3.72 -7.41
N LEU A 36 -2.42 3.76 -7.73
CA LEU A 36 -1.78 4.98 -8.20
C LEU A 36 -2.39 5.46 -9.52
N HIS A 37 -2.61 4.55 -10.48
CA HIS A 37 -3.30 4.87 -11.73
C HIS A 37 -4.70 5.45 -11.48
N LEU A 38 -5.45 4.85 -10.55
CA LEU A 38 -6.78 5.34 -10.22
C LEU A 38 -6.72 6.76 -9.65
N ALA A 39 -5.78 7.04 -8.75
CA ALA A 39 -5.63 8.36 -8.17
C ALA A 39 -5.14 9.40 -9.19
N GLU A 40 -4.27 8.99 -10.11
CA GLU A 40 -3.72 9.89 -11.14
C GLU A 40 -4.75 10.28 -12.19
N SER A 41 -5.64 9.36 -12.57
CA SER A 41 -6.57 9.56 -13.69
C SER A 41 -8.03 9.73 -13.28
N GLY A 42 -8.37 9.40 -12.03
CA GLY A 42 -9.75 9.46 -11.56
C GLY A 42 -10.14 10.82 -11.02
N ASP A 43 -11.45 11.09 -10.98
CA ASP A 43 -12.01 12.31 -10.41
C ASP A 43 -13.17 12.04 -9.44
N SER A 44 -13.41 10.77 -9.14
CA SER A 44 -14.50 10.34 -8.25
C SER A 44 -14.14 10.46 -6.77
N GLY A 45 -15.15 10.35 -5.91
CA GLY A 45 -14.95 10.27 -4.47
C GLY A 45 -14.10 9.06 -4.08
N GLN A 46 -14.22 7.94 -4.78
CA GLN A 46 -13.39 6.77 -4.53
C GLN A 46 -11.92 7.04 -4.87
N ALA A 47 -11.66 7.74 -5.98
CA ALA A 47 -10.30 8.11 -6.35
C ALA A 47 -9.69 9.06 -5.31
N HIS A 48 -10.48 9.95 -4.74
CA HIS A 48 -10.01 10.82 -3.66
C HIS A 48 -9.65 10.01 -2.40
N THR A 49 -10.49 9.04 -2.04
CA THR A 49 -10.22 8.15 -0.90
C THR A 49 -8.92 7.36 -1.14
N VAL A 50 -8.70 6.88 -2.35
CA VAL A 50 -7.47 6.18 -2.73
C VAL A 50 -6.26 7.13 -2.63
N ALA A 51 -6.40 8.37 -3.08
CA ALA A 51 -5.32 9.36 -2.98
C ALA A 51 -4.90 9.59 -1.52
N ARG A 52 -5.86 9.69 -0.61
CA ARG A 52 -5.57 9.81 0.83
C ARG A 52 -4.86 8.59 1.37
N TYR A 53 -5.26 7.40 0.92
CA TYR A 53 -4.60 6.15 1.29
C TYR A 53 -3.14 6.12 0.81
N ILE A 54 -2.90 6.54 -0.43
CA ILE A 54 -1.55 6.63 -1.01
C ILE A 54 -0.69 7.59 -0.20
N ALA A 55 -1.22 8.76 0.15
CA ALA A 55 -0.52 9.74 0.99
C ALA A 55 -0.14 9.13 2.33
N SER A 56 -1.08 8.42 2.96
CA SER A 56 -0.86 7.74 4.24
C SER A 56 0.23 6.66 4.14
N SER A 57 0.26 5.91 3.05
CA SER A 57 1.29 4.88 2.85
C SER A 57 2.67 5.48 2.64
N TYR A 58 2.73 6.73 2.20
CA TYR A 58 3.97 7.46 1.98
C TYR A 58 4.50 8.08 3.28
N ASN A 59 3.61 8.70 4.05
CA ASN A 59 3.93 9.30 5.36
C ASN A 59 2.68 9.29 6.24
N GLY A 60 2.50 8.20 6.99
CA GLY A 60 1.30 8.00 7.81
C GLY A 60 1.20 8.93 9.00
N GLN A 61 2.31 9.51 9.46
CA GLN A 61 2.27 10.48 10.56
C GLN A 61 1.68 11.80 10.10
N ASP A 62 2.07 12.25 8.91
CA ASP A 62 1.61 13.53 8.35
C ASP A 62 0.25 13.40 7.67
N PHE A 63 -0.06 12.21 7.14
CA PHE A 63 -1.30 11.95 6.41
C PHE A 63 -2.02 10.74 7.02
N PRO A 64 -2.60 10.88 8.21
CA PRO A 64 -3.30 9.75 8.83
C PRO A 64 -4.51 9.32 8.01
N TYR A 65 -4.78 8.02 7.98
CA TYR A 65 -5.88 7.43 7.24
C TYR A 65 -6.82 6.69 8.20
N ASP A 66 -8.10 6.98 8.11
CA ASP A 66 -9.11 6.28 8.90
C ASP A 66 -9.38 4.91 8.26
N LEU A 67 -9.11 3.84 9.00
CA LEU A 67 -9.33 2.48 8.49
C LEU A 67 -10.78 2.22 8.06
N TYR A 68 -11.75 2.90 8.68
CA TYR A 68 -13.15 2.77 8.28
C TYR A 68 -13.41 3.29 6.87
N ASP A 69 -12.53 4.11 6.33
CA ASP A 69 -12.64 4.61 4.95
C ASP A 69 -12.45 3.51 3.90
N LEU A 70 -11.96 2.33 4.30
CA LEU A 70 -11.97 1.14 3.43
C LEU A 70 -13.38 0.79 2.94
N ARG A 71 -14.40 1.20 3.67
CA ARG A 71 -15.81 0.98 3.29
C ARG A 71 -16.30 1.96 2.23
N LEU A 72 -15.56 3.01 1.93
CA LEU A 72 -15.96 4.05 0.98
C LEU A 72 -15.60 3.72 -0.46
N VAL A 73 -14.96 2.59 -0.70
CA VAL A 73 -14.51 2.18 -2.02
C VAL A 73 -15.08 0.81 -2.36
N ASP A 74 -15.12 0.50 -3.65
CA ASP A 74 -15.52 -0.83 -4.12
C ASP A 74 -14.59 -1.90 -3.54
N VAL A 75 -15.12 -3.10 -3.36
CA VAL A 75 -14.36 -4.21 -2.77
C VAL A 75 -13.08 -4.48 -3.55
N ALA A 76 -13.11 -4.41 -4.88
CA ALA A 76 -11.91 -4.61 -5.70
C ALA A 76 -10.81 -3.60 -5.36
N ILE A 77 -11.18 -2.37 -5.05
CA ILE A 77 -10.22 -1.34 -4.65
C ILE A 77 -9.67 -1.63 -3.25
N SER A 78 -10.54 -1.98 -2.30
CA SER A 78 -10.09 -2.34 -0.95
C SER A 78 -9.27 -3.62 -0.94
N ASP A 79 -9.53 -4.56 -1.85
CA ASP A 79 -8.66 -5.73 -2.03
C ASP A 79 -7.23 -5.30 -2.37
N ASP A 80 -7.07 -4.33 -3.26
CA ASP A 80 -5.75 -3.79 -3.59
C ASP A 80 -5.11 -3.08 -2.39
N MET A 81 -5.90 -2.36 -1.61
CA MET A 81 -5.40 -1.72 -0.39
C MET A 81 -4.88 -2.76 0.61
N LEU A 82 -5.58 -3.89 0.76
CA LEU A 82 -5.15 -4.98 1.64
C LEU A 82 -3.87 -5.65 1.13
N LEU A 83 -3.71 -5.80 -0.17
CA LEU A 83 -2.47 -6.31 -0.75
C LEU A 83 -1.29 -5.38 -0.47
N CYS A 84 -1.52 -4.08 -0.50
CA CYS A 84 -0.50 -3.10 -0.14
C CYS A 84 -0.11 -3.20 1.34
N ILE A 85 -1.10 -3.35 2.22
CA ILE A 85 -0.85 -3.51 3.66
C ILE A 85 -0.05 -4.79 3.91
N ASP A 86 -0.38 -5.88 3.21
CA ASP A 86 0.37 -7.13 3.35
C ASP A 86 1.84 -6.95 2.94
N ALA A 87 2.09 -6.31 1.81
CA ALA A 87 3.46 -6.02 1.39
C ALA A 87 4.19 -5.12 2.39
N LEU A 88 3.52 -4.11 2.88
CA LEU A 88 4.08 -3.13 3.81
C LEU A 88 4.53 -3.79 5.12
N ARG A 89 3.72 -4.69 5.67
CA ARG A 89 4.04 -5.35 6.95
C ARG A 89 5.26 -6.25 6.86
N TRP A 90 5.56 -6.79 5.68
CA TRP A 90 6.76 -7.60 5.48
C TRP A 90 8.04 -6.77 5.46
N GLY A 91 7.94 -5.47 5.15
CA GLY A 91 9.05 -4.53 5.27
C GLY A 91 10.20 -4.72 4.31
N GLN A 92 9.98 -5.38 3.16
CA GLN A 92 11.04 -5.58 2.17
C GLN A 92 11.40 -4.26 1.48
N SER A 93 10.38 -3.47 1.14
CA SER A 93 10.55 -2.17 0.48
C SER A 93 9.37 -1.27 0.81
N ASP A 94 9.58 0.03 0.71
CA ASP A 94 8.46 0.98 0.76
C ASP A 94 7.60 0.82 -0.50
N LEU A 95 6.29 1.03 -0.38
CA LEU A 95 5.37 0.82 -1.50
C LEU A 95 5.74 1.67 -2.71
N HIS A 96 6.07 2.93 -2.50
CA HIS A 96 6.44 3.81 -3.62
C HIS A 96 7.72 3.37 -4.33
N SER A 97 8.59 2.61 -3.66
CA SER A 97 9.79 2.05 -4.28
C SER A 97 9.51 0.85 -5.17
N LEU A 98 8.30 0.28 -5.10
CA LEU A 98 7.91 -0.89 -5.88
C LEU A 98 7.34 -0.55 -7.25
N VAL A 99 7.14 0.73 -7.55
CA VAL A 99 6.57 1.19 -8.82
C VAL A 99 7.52 2.19 -9.49
N PRO A 100 7.49 2.27 -10.84
CA PRO A 100 8.34 3.23 -11.55
C PRO A 100 8.01 4.67 -11.16
N ASP A 101 9.03 5.47 -10.89
CA ASP A 101 8.86 6.87 -10.49
C ASP A 101 7.96 7.08 -9.27
N GLY A 102 7.92 6.09 -8.37
CA GLY A 102 6.94 6.06 -7.30
C GLY A 102 6.97 7.29 -6.39
N ASP A 103 8.15 7.72 -5.97
CA ASP A 103 8.26 8.90 -5.09
C ASP A 103 7.66 10.14 -5.75
N ARG A 104 8.06 10.43 -6.98
CA ARG A 104 7.57 11.59 -7.73
C ARG A 104 6.06 11.50 -7.96
N ARG A 105 5.58 10.32 -8.33
CA ARG A 105 4.16 10.11 -8.65
C ARG A 105 3.28 10.24 -7.40
N VAL A 106 3.73 9.73 -6.27
CA VAL A 106 2.98 9.88 -5.01
C VAL A 106 2.90 11.35 -4.61
N ARG A 107 4.01 12.09 -4.68
CA ARG A 107 4.02 13.53 -4.39
C ARG A 107 3.09 14.29 -5.32
N ALA A 108 3.06 13.93 -6.61
CA ALA A 108 2.17 14.54 -7.59
C ALA A 108 0.70 14.26 -7.27
N VAL A 109 0.37 13.05 -6.81
CA VAL A 109 -1.00 12.71 -6.37
C VAL A 109 -1.41 13.54 -5.16
N ILE A 110 -0.53 13.69 -4.19
CA ILE A 110 -0.79 14.51 -3.00
C ILE A 110 -1.12 15.95 -3.42
N ASP A 111 -0.34 16.52 -4.32
CA ASP A 111 -0.56 17.88 -4.83
C ASP A 111 -1.83 17.97 -5.66
N GLN A 112 -2.05 17.02 -6.57
CA GLN A 112 -3.20 16.99 -7.47
C GLN A 112 -4.53 17.00 -6.71
N TRP A 113 -4.60 16.25 -5.63
CA TRP A 113 -5.83 16.11 -4.84
C TRP A 113 -5.94 17.15 -3.71
N GLY A 114 -4.97 18.05 -3.60
CA GLY A 114 -4.99 19.09 -2.59
C GLY A 114 -4.86 18.55 -1.17
N ILE A 115 -4.24 17.38 -1.00
CA ILE A 115 -3.95 16.83 0.31
C ILE A 115 -2.79 17.63 0.87
N LYS A 116 -3.03 18.32 1.98
CA LYS A 116 -2.08 19.30 2.46
C LYS A 116 -0.98 18.67 3.29
N TRP A 117 0.25 19.05 2.98
CA TRP A 117 1.37 18.80 3.87
C TRP A 117 1.18 19.57 5.17
N PRO A 118 1.59 19.01 6.30
CA PRO A 118 1.52 19.74 7.56
C PRO A 118 2.31 21.05 7.49
N GLU A 119 1.79 22.08 8.13
CA GLU A 119 2.52 23.33 8.24
C GLU A 119 3.72 23.16 9.15
N ALA A 120 4.82 23.82 8.81
CA ALA A 120 5.99 23.86 9.69
C ALA A 120 5.64 24.59 10.97
N GLN A 121 6.06 24.04 12.09
CA GLN A 121 5.81 24.64 13.40
C GLN A 121 7.11 25.21 13.98
#